data_28a797031015da93d3b60760e6e42138
#
_entry.id   28a797031015da93d3b60760e6e42138
#
_cell.length_a   1.000
_cell.length_b   1.000
_cell.length_c   1.000
_cell.angle_alpha   90.00
_cell.angle_beta   90.00
_cell.angle_gamma   90.00
#
_symmetry.space_group_name_H-M   'P 1'
#
loop_
_entity.id
_entity.type
_entity.pdbx_description
1 polymer ?
#
loop_
_entity_poly.entity_id
_entity_poly.type
_entity_poly.pdbx_seq_one_letter_code
_entity_poly.pdbx_strand_id
1 'polypeptide(L)'
;MQNRSRSSWYALTIIMIGAASASGGEPKQGDAIRADLGGEIVLESVYIPPGEFLMGSTPEEKLWATGIEGGAQAGTERESYEGEQPRKMRVKDGFWMGRTEVTVGQFRRFVDETRYVTDAERPGGHTQCFNPKWTSYNLTTKVTHPWEPMTGKSWRDPNFQFPLRDDFPVVCVSWADGRAFAAWLTKHERAAGRLPEGLEYRLPTETEWEYACRGGSKESQYFWWGNELSEGEGRFNISAVDFLPDRKQKWPLSSAPWSDGFSFVSPVDHYKERGRNGFGVADMCGGVWEVILDHFDPKGGHEELYTVKENPRPVCRGGNYFDVPGNARCAVRLGLAGPHYSDSRDGFRICLAPPRDHK
;
A
#
# COMPACT_ATOMS: atom_id res chain seq x y z
N MET A 1 0.11 46.36 -44.44
CA MET A 1 0.04 44.95 -44.12
C MET A 1 0.25 44.76 -42.64
N GLN A 2 -0.86 44.62 -41.89
CA GLN A 2 -0.88 44.56 -40.47
C GLN A 2 -0.87 43.07 -40.04
N ASN A 3 0.17 42.68 -39.32
CA ASN A 3 0.30 41.31 -38.76
C ASN A 3 -0.29 41.37 -37.34
N ARG A 4 -1.48 40.78 -37.13
CA ARG A 4 -2.11 40.62 -35.82
C ARG A 4 -1.62 39.33 -35.19
N SER A 5 -0.79 39.43 -34.16
CA SER A 5 -0.47 38.32 -33.26
C SER A 5 -1.70 38.00 -32.40
N ARG A 6 -2.24 36.78 -32.53
CA ARG A 6 -3.25 36.26 -31.61
C ARG A 6 -2.53 35.65 -30.39
N SER A 7 -2.51 36.39 -29.31
CA SER A 7 -2.19 35.87 -27.97
C SER A 7 -3.37 35.03 -27.49
N SER A 8 -3.14 33.72 -27.43
CA SER A 8 -4.06 32.75 -26.84
C SER A 8 -3.95 32.83 -25.30
N TRP A 9 -4.95 33.40 -24.67
CA TRP A 9 -5.07 33.36 -23.22
C TRP A 9 -5.65 32.02 -22.83
N TYR A 10 -4.81 31.12 -22.30
CA TYR A 10 -5.30 29.97 -21.54
C TYR A 10 -5.84 30.51 -20.21
N ALA A 11 -7.14 30.53 -20.06
CA ALA A 11 -7.80 30.77 -18.80
C ALA A 11 -7.44 29.61 -17.85
N LEU A 12 -6.57 29.90 -16.90
CA LEU A 12 -6.32 28.99 -15.76
C LEU A 12 -7.60 29.01 -14.92
N THR A 13 -8.43 28.01 -15.06
CA THR A 13 -9.55 27.79 -14.16
C THR A 13 -8.99 27.36 -12.81
N ILE A 14 -8.77 28.33 -11.92
CA ILE A 14 -8.48 28.05 -10.51
C ILE A 14 -9.77 27.49 -9.93
N ILE A 15 -9.86 26.15 -9.87
CA ILE A 15 -10.88 25.50 -9.06
C ILE A 15 -10.45 25.70 -7.61
N MET A 16 -11.08 26.68 -6.95
CA MET A 16 -11.01 26.82 -5.50
C MET A 16 -11.62 25.54 -4.88
N ILE A 17 -10.78 24.66 -4.37
CA ILE A 17 -11.20 23.50 -3.60
C ILE A 17 -11.32 23.96 -2.15
N GLY A 18 -12.46 24.54 -1.85
CA GLY A 18 -12.92 24.73 -0.48
C GLY A 18 -13.95 23.65 -0.18
N ALA A 19 -13.89 23.11 1.02
CA ALA A 19 -14.90 22.35 1.75
C ALA A 19 -15.70 21.29 0.96
N ALA A 20 -15.82 20.12 1.55
CA ALA A 20 -16.79 19.09 1.16
C ALA A 20 -18.08 19.72 0.62
N SER A 21 -18.45 19.31 -0.58
CA SER A 21 -19.55 19.85 -1.42
C SER A 21 -20.64 20.60 -0.65
N ALA A 22 -20.81 21.87 -0.98
CA ALA A 22 -22.00 22.66 -0.63
C ALA A 22 -23.28 22.18 -1.36
N SER A 23 -23.30 21.01 -1.95
CA SER A 23 -24.49 20.28 -2.40
C SER A 23 -24.75 19.18 -1.38
N GLY A 24 -25.75 19.35 -0.51
CA GLY A 24 -26.10 18.45 0.60
C GLY A 24 -26.52 17.04 0.21
N GLY A 25 -25.77 16.36 -0.64
CA GLY A 25 -25.95 14.99 -1.07
C GLY A 25 -24.94 14.05 -0.39
N GLU A 26 -25.33 12.80 -0.18
CA GLU A 26 -24.43 11.75 0.29
C GLU A 26 -23.29 11.53 -0.73
N PRO A 27 -22.05 11.23 -0.27
CA PRO A 27 -20.93 10.93 -1.16
C PRO A 27 -21.25 9.74 -2.08
N LYS A 28 -20.71 9.77 -3.30
CA LYS A 28 -20.92 8.73 -4.31
C LYS A 28 -19.58 8.16 -4.79
N GLN A 29 -19.61 6.95 -5.30
CA GLN A 29 -18.46 6.35 -5.97
C GLN A 29 -17.92 7.31 -7.04
N GLY A 30 -16.60 7.52 -7.03
CA GLY A 30 -15.92 8.46 -7.92
C GLY A 30 -15.66 9.85 -7.30
N ASP A 31 -16.35 10.19 -6.19
CA ASP A 31 -16.03 11.40 -5.46
C ASP A 31 -14.65 11.30 -4.82
N ALA A 32 -13.95 12.42 -4.72
CA ALA A 32 -12.64 12.50 -4.08
C ALA A 32 -12.55 13.73 -3.17
N ILE A 33 -11.81 13.57 -2.08
CA ILE A 33 -11.44 14.66 -1.17
C ILE A 33 -9.93 14.81 -1.16
N ARG A 34 -9.46 15.99 -0.77
CA ARG A 34 -8.03 16.32 -0.74
C ARG A 34 -7.67 17.01 0.57
N ALA A 35 -6.66 16.44 1.24
CA ALA A 35 -5.99 17.10 2.35
C ALA A 35 -4.78 17.85 1.78
N ASP A 36 -4.79 19.18 1.95
CA ASP A 36 -3.67 20.06 1.59
C ASP A 36 -2.66 20.07 2.73
N LEU A 37 -1.49 19.52 2.49
CA LEU A 37 -0.39 19.44 3.47
C LEU A 37 0.59 20.62 3.35
N GLY A 38 0.30 21.56 2.47
CA GLY A 38 1.14 22.71 2.16
C GLY A 38 2.28 22.39 1.19
N GLY A 39 2.83 23.44 0.54
CA GLY A 39 3.94 23.28 -0.43
C GLY A 39 3.58 22.45 -1.65
N GLU A 40 2.34 22.53 -2.13
CA GLU A 40 1.81 21.75 -3.25
C GLU A 40 1.68 20.24 -2.99
N ILE A 41 1.94 19.78 -1.76
CA ILE A 41 1.77 18.39 -1.36
C ILE A 41 0.32 18.16 -0.95
N VAL A 42 -0.34 17.24 -1.65
CA VAL A 42 -1.75 16.89 -1.44
C VAL A 42 -1.86 15.39 -1.20
N LEU A 43 -2.73 15.02 -0.27
CA LEU A 43 -3.17 13.64 -0.10
C LEU A 43 -4.62 13.52 -0.60
N GLU A 44 -4.83 12.71 -1.63
CA GLU A 44 -6.14 12.50 -2.22
C GLU A 44 -6.73 11.18 -1.73
N SER A 45 -8.00 11.22 -1.34
CA SER A 45 -8.77 10.02 -0.97
C SER A 45 -10.03 9.93 -1.82
N VAL A 46 -10.40 8.70 -2.21
CA VAL A 46 -11.58 8.39 -3.02
C VAL A 46 -12.65 7.73 -2.16
N TYR A 47 -13.91 8.01 -2.46
CA TYR A 47 -15.03 7.44 -1.71
C TYR A 47 -15.28 5.99 -2.09
N ILE A 48 -15.33 5.14 -1.06
CA ILE A 48 -15.67 3.73 -1.14
C ILE A 48 -17.07 3.57 -0.56
N PRO A 49 -18.09 3.23 -1.38
CA PRO A 49 -19.45 3.08 -0.91
C PRO A 49 -19.63 1.85 -0.01
N PRO A 50 -20.67 1.80 0.84
CA PRO A 50 -21.00 0.58 1.59
C PRO A 50 -21.34 -0.55 0.62
N GLY A 51 -21.08 -1.81 1.06
CA GLY A 51 -21.36 -2.97 0.21
C GLY A 51 -21.01 -4.29 0.85
N GLU A 52 -21.20 -5.35 0.07
CA GLU A 52 -20.89 -6.72 0.47
C GLU A 52 -19.92 -7.34 -0.54
N PHE A 53 -19.01 -8.17 -0.06
CA PHE A 53 -18.03 -8.86 -0.89
C PHE A 53 -17.64 -10.21 -0.30
N LEU A 54 -16.99 -11.04 -1.11
CA LEU A 54 -16.35 -12.27 -0.66
C LEU A 54 -14.89 -11.97 -0.31
N MET A 55 -14.57 -11.97 0.98
CA MET A 55 -13.23 -11.81 1.50
C MET A 55 -12.49 -13.15 1.50
N GLY A 56 -11.17 -13.13 1.26
CA GLY A 56 -10.33 -14.32 1.27
C GLY A 56 -10.22 -15.00 -0.09
N SER A 57 -9.57 -16.16 -0.12
CA SER A 57 -9.23 -16.92 -1.33
C SER A 57 -10.04 -18.18 -1.47
N THR A 58 -10.46 -18.51 -2.69
CA THR A 58 -11.01 -19.82 -3.01
C THR A 58 -9.92 -20.90 -3.02
N PRO A 59 -10.29 -22.20 -2.93
CA PRO A 59 -9.31 -23.27 -3.10
C PRO A 59 -8.58 -23.22 -4.44
N GLU A 60 -9.26 -22.83 -5.51
CA GLU A 60 -8.69 -22.67 -6.85
C GLU A 60 -7.65 -21.55 -6.88
N GLU A 61 -7.95 -20.41 -6.25
CA GLU A 61 -7.02 -19.28 -6.13
C GLU A 61 -5.75 -19.69 -5.36
N LYS A 62 -5.91 -20.41 -4.24
CA LYS A 62 -4.76 -20.93 -3.48
C LYS A 62 -3.91 -21.89 -4.27
N LEU A 63 -4.54 -22.79 -5.02
CA LEU A 63 -3.84 -23.74 -5.89
C LEU A 63 -3.05 -23.01 -6.98
N TRP A 64 -3.65 -22.00 -7.61
CA TRP A 64 -2.96 -21.16 -8.58
C TRP A 64 -1.78 -20.42 -7.93
N ALA A 65 -1.98 -19.79 -6.77
CA ALA A 65 -0.97 -19.00 -6.08
C ALA A 65 0.24 -19.83 -5.62
N THR A 66 0.04 -21.12 -5.34
CA THR A 66 1.11 -22.08 -5.01
C THR A 66 1.67 -22.79 -6.24
N GLY A 67 1.10 -22.58 -7.42
CA GLY A 67 1.56 -23.13 -8.70
C GLY A 67 2.65 -22.28 -9.36
N ILE A 68 3.15 -22.77 -10.50
CA ILE A 68 4.20 -22.10 -11.30
C ILE A 68 3.76 -20.72 -11.76
N GLU A 69 2.51 -20.54 -12.18
CA GLU A 69 1.95 -19.26 -12.63
C GLU A 69 1.90 -18.24 -11.50
N GLY A 70 1.61 -18.67 -10.27
CA GLY A 70 1.68 -17.84 -9.07
C GLY A 70 3.10 -17.54 -8.60
N GLY A 71 4.10 -18.14 -9.24
CA GLY A 71 5.52 -17.94 -8.94
C GLY A 71 6.03 -18.78 -7.79
N ALA A 72 5.28 -19.79 -7.33
CA ALA A 72 5.76 -20.71 -6.32
C ALA A 72 6.80 -21.68 -6.89
N GLN A 73 7.76 -22.06 -6.06
CA GLN A 73 8.63 -23.19 -6.37
C GLN A 73 7.94 -24.50 -5.98
N ALA A 74 8.16 -25.54 -6.75
CA ALA A 74 7.65 -26.88 -6.43
C ALA A 74 8.04 -27.27 -4.99
N GLY A 75 7.04 -27.63 -4.18
CA GLY A 75 7.22 -28.05 -2.79
C GLY A 75 7.22 -26.92 -1.75
N THR A 76 6.96 -25.69 -2.12
CA THR A 76 6.77 -24.60 -1.16
C THR A 76 5.28 -24.42 -0.84
N GLU A 77 4.75 -25.27 0.04
CA GLU A 77 3.48 -24.96 0.72
C GLU A 77 3.69 -23.73 1.59
N ARG A 78 2.88 -22.69 1.37
CA ARG A 78 2.98 -21.46 2.15
C ARG A 78 1.89 -21.47 3.21
N GLU A 79 2.31 -21.54 4.48
CA GLU A 79 1.42 -21.36 5.64
C GLU A 79 0.60 -20.06 5.57
N SER A 80 1.11 -19.05 4.87
CA SER A 80 0.46 -17.72 4.72
C SER A 80 -0.91 -17.74 4.05
N TYR A 81 -1.24 -18.78 3.30
CA TYR A 81 -2.54 -18.88 2.61
C TYR A 81 -3.63 -19.58 3.44
N GLU A 82 -3.30 -20.22 4.53
CA GLU A 82 -4.28 -20.89 5.39
C GLU A 82 -5.26 -19.88 6.03
N GLY A 83 -4.78 -18.72 6.40
CA GLY A 83 -5.58 -17.64 6.99
C GLY A 83 -6.56 -16.94 6.06
N GLU A 84 -6.55 -17.26 4.75
CA GLU A 84 -7.38 -16.64 3.72
C GLU A 84 -8.68 -17.42 3.48
N GLN A 85 -9.42 -17.76 4.53
CA GLN A 85 -10.69 -18.51 4.36
C GLN A 85 -11.77 -17.64 3.72
N PRO A 86 -12.48 -18.13 2.67
CA PRO A 86 -13.53 -17.37 2.02
C PRO A 86 -14.69 -17.09 2.99
N ARG A 87 -15.15 -15.84 3.03
CA ARG A 87 -16.29 -15.44 3.85
C ARG A 87 -16.99 -14.21 3.29
N LYS A 88 -18.30 -14.15 3.46
CA LYS A 88 -19.07 -12.97 3.11
C LYS A 88 -18.86 -11.90 4.17
N MET A 89 -18.41 -10.75 3.75
CA MET A 89 -18.20 -9.58 4.59
C MET A 89 -19.06 -8.42 4.12
N ARG A 90 -19.37 -7.52 5.06
CA ARG A 90 -20.14 -6.32 4.79
C ARG A 90 -19.42 -5.09 5.34
N VAL A 91 -19.16 -4.13 4.48
CA VAL A 91 -18.78 -2.77 4.84
C VAL A 91 -20.08 -1.98 5.02
N LYS A 92 -20.41 -1.65 6.27
CA LYS A 92 -21.71 -1.05 6.63
C LYS A 92 -21.81 0.41 6.23
N ASP A 93 -20.72 1.15 6.44
CA ASP A 93 -20.64 2.58 6.22
C ASP A 93 -19.62 2.86 5.11
N GLY A 94 -19.92 3.83 4.24
CA GLY A 94 -18.94 4.30 3.28
C GLY A 94 -17.78 4.99 3.98
N PHE A 95 -16.60 4.99 3.34
CA PHE A 95 -15.39 5.60 3.87
C PHE A 95 -14.55 6.14 2.71
N TRP A 96 -13.52 6.93 3.05
CA TRP A 96 -12.59 7.45 2.06
C TRP A 96 -11.26 6.72 2.17
N MET A 97 -10.78 6.15 1.06
CA MET A 97 -9.48 5.46 1.01
C MET A 97 -8.46 6.33 0.29
N GLY A 98 -7.27 6.48 0.84
CA GLY A 98 -6.15 7.09 0.11
C GLY A 98 -6.03 6.48 -1.28
N ARG A 99 -6.03 7.34 -2.33
CA ARG A 99 -5.94 6.85 -3.72
C ARG A 99 -4.70 6.01 -3.92
N THR A 100 -3.61 6.37 -3.26
CA THR A 100 -2.30 5.73 -3.31
C THR A 100 -1.81 5.41 -1.89
N GLU A 101 -0.69 4.75 -1.80
CA GLU A 101 0.12 4.71 -0.58
C GLU A 101 0.53 6.14 -0.18
N VAL A 102 0.87 6.33 1.09
CA VAL A 102 1.46 7.60 1.55
C VAL A 102 2.83 7.77 0.92
N THR A 103 3.07 8.95 0.35
CA THR A 103 4.31 9.24 -0.37
C THR A 103 5.42 9.78 0.54
N VAL A 104 6.66 9.70 0.07
CA VAL A 104 7.84 10.32 0.70
C VAL A 104 7.60 11.81 0.97
N GLY A 105 7.03 12.54 0.00
CA GLY A 105 6.72 13.96 0.15
C GLY A 105 5.69 14.24 1.25
N GLN A 106 4.62 13.46 1.30
CA GLN A 106 3.59 13.57 2.35
C GLN A 106 4.16 13.22 3.73
N PHE A 107 4.94 12.15 3.83
CA PHE A 107 5.57 11.76 5.10
C PHE A 107 6.62 12.77 5.56
N ARG A 108 7.36 13.38 4.64
CA ARG A 108 8.30 14.46 4.93
C ARG A 108 7.59 15.67 5.56
N ARG A 109 6.42 16.07 5.06
CA ARG A 109 5.63 17.15 5.66
C ARG A 109 5.28 16.88 7.13
N PHE A 110 4.86 15.65 7.42
CA PHE A 110 4.61 15.21 8.80
C PHE A 110 5.86 15.35 9.68
N VAL A 111 7.00 14.81 9.21
CA VAL A 111 8.25 14.85 9.99
C VAL A 111 8.75 16.28 10.17
N ASP A 112 8.69 17.12 9.13
CA ASP A 112 9.16 18.51 9.18
C ASP A 112 8.35 19.34 10.17
N GLU A 113 7.01 19.16 10.22
CA GLU A 113 6.12 19.87 11.11
C GLU A 113 6.26 19.40 12.58
N THR A 114 6.37 18.09 12.79
CA THR A 114 6.31 17.50 14.12
C THR A 114 7.67 17.18 14.73
N ARG A 115 8.74 17.15 13.95
CA ARG A 115 10.07 16.63 14.33
C ARG A 115 10.02 15.17 14.77
N TYR A 116 9.09 14.41 14.21
CA TYR A 116 8.93 13.00 14.50
C TYR A 116 10.20 12.22 14.14
N VAL A 117 10.59 11.28 15.02
CA VAL A 117 11.71 10.36 14.81
C VAL A 117 11.12 8.96 14.67
N THR A 118 11.31 8.35 13.50
CA THR A 118 10.78 7.01 13.20
C THR A 118 11.48 5.93 14.02
N ASP A 119 10.87 4.76 14.14
CA ASP A 119 11.46 3.63 14.86
C ASP A 119 12.84 3.25 14.29
N ALA A 120 13.02 3.32 12.98
CA ALA A 120 14.31 3.07 12.32
C ALA A 120 15.39 4.13 12.64
N GLU A 121 14.99 5.38 12.90
CA GLU A 121 15.88 6.52 13.19
C GLU A 121 16.23 6.67 14.68
N ARG A 122 15.53 5.96 15.58
CA ARG A 122 15.81 6.01 17.03
C ARG A 122 17.17 5.37 17.36
N PRO A 123 17.81 5.74 18.49
CA PRO A 123 19.02 5.07 18.94
C PRO A 123 18.84 3.55 19.04
N GLY A 124 19.69 2.79 18.34
CA GLY A 124 19.57 1.33 18.23
C GLY A 124 18.54 0.84 17.22
N GLY A 125 17.82 1.76 16.56
CA GLY A 125 16.88 1.44 15.49
C GLY A 125 17.58 0.89 14.24
N HIS A 126 16.84 0.10 13.49
CA HIS A 126 17.24 -0.45 12.20
C HIS A 126 16.03 -0.72 11.33
N THR A 127 16.25 -0.89 10.05
CA THR A 127 15.21 -1.32 9.10
C THR A 127 15.79 -2.38 8.17
N GLN A 128 14.93 -3.25 7.64
CA GLN A 128 15.36 -4.25 6.66
C GLN A 128 15.57 -3.57 5.31
N CYS A 129 16.80 -3.64 4.79
CA CYS A 129 17.12 -3.05 3.50
C CYS A 129 17.82 -4.05 2.59
N PHE A 130 17.68 -3.80 1.29
CA PHE A 130 18.36 -4.58 0.26
C PHE A 130 19.88 -4.45 0.39
N ASN A 131 20.58 -5.61 0.41
CA ASN A 131 22.05 -5.65 0.37
C ASN A 131 22.52 -5.87 -1.08
N PRO A 132 23.07 -4.86 -1.75
CA PRO A 132 23.57 -4.98 -3.14
C PRO A 132 24.78 -5.91 -3.25
N LYS A 133 25.43 -6.24 -2.14
CA LYS A 133 26.57 -7.17 -2.09
C LYS A 133 26.14 -8.63 -1.88
N TRP A 134 24.84 -8.87 -1.70
CA TRP A 134 24.32 -10.23 -1.58
C TRP A 134 24.55 -11.00 -2.89
N THR A 135 25.23 -12.16 -2.82
CA THR A 135 25.64 -12.90 -4.00
C THR A 135 24.94 -14.24 -4.16
N SER A 136 24.48 -14.84 -3.07
CA SER A 136 23.79 -16.14 -3.13
C SER A 136 23.27 -16.57 -1.76
N TYR A 137 22.40 -17.57 -1.76
CA TYR A 137 21.99 -18.27 -0.54
C TYR A 137 23.22 -18.80 0.21
N ASN A 138 23.38 -18.38 1.45
CA ASN A 138 24.46 -18.84 2.32
C ASN A 138 23.92 -19.93 3.26
N LEU A 139 24.32 -21.16 3.04
CA LEU A 139 23.94 -22.33 3.86
C LEU A 139 24.35 -22.17 5.34
N THR A 140 25.42 -21.45 5.61
CA THR A 140 25.92 -21.22 6.98
C THR A 140 25.10 -20.20 7.74
N THR A 141 24.73 -19.08 7.10
CA THR A 141 23.95 -18.02 7.69
C THR A 141 22.44 -18.20 7.55
N LYS A 142 22.02 -19.15 6.70
CA LYS A 142 20.62 -19.40 6.33
C LYS A 142 19.90 -18.16 5.77
N VAL A 143 20.65 -17.17 5.29
CA VAL A 143 20.09 -15.98 4.64
C VAL A 143 19.58 -16.38 3.27
N THR A 144 18.27 -16.38 3.11
CA THR A 144 17.56 -16.83 1.90
C THR A 144 17.22 -15.71 0.95
N HIS A 145 17.39 -14.45 1.38
CA HIS A 145 17.03 -13.27 0.61
C HIS A 145 18.00 -12.11 0.88
N PRO A 146 18.08 -11.13 -0.02
CA PRO A 146 19.05 -10.04 0.07
C PRO A 146 18.67 -8.91 1.03
N TRP A 147 17.65 -9.04 1.85
CA TRP A 147 17.26 -8.06 2.86
C TRP A 147 17.86 -8.40 4.21
N GLU A 148 18.48 -7.41 4.83
CA GLU A 148 19.11 -7.57 6.15
C GLU A 148 18.90 -6.32 7.01
N PRO A 149 18.97 -6.43 8.35
CA PRO A 149 18.87 -5.28 9.25
C PRO A 149 20.03 -4.32 9.01
N MET A 150 19.72 -3.06 8.72
CA MET A 150 20.71 -1.99 8.53
C MET A 150 20.44 -0.82 9.47
N THR A 151 21.42 -0.47 10.28
CA THR A 151 21.40 0.76 11.07
C THR A 151 21.76 1.96 10.22
N GLY A 152 21.20 3.13 10.55
CA GLY A 152 21.43 4.37 9.79
C GLY A 152 20.68 4.44 8.46
N LYS A 153 19.86 3.42 8.15
CA LYS A 153 18.90 3.45 7.05
C LYS A 153 17.51 3.75 7.59
N SER A 154 16.69 4.43 6.77
CA SER A 154 15.35 4.85 7.14
C SER A 154 14.53 5.21 5.90
N TRP A 155 13.33 5.74 6.08
CA TRP A 155 12.50 6.29 5.01
C TRP A 155 13.20 7.36 4.15
N ARG A 156 14.28 8.00 4.63
CA ARG A 156 15.09 8.98 3.90
C ARG A 156 16.09 8.32 2.95
N ASP A 157 16.54 7.13 3.29
CA ASP A 157 17.49 6.32 2.53
C ASP A 157 17.21 4.82 2.75
N PRO A 158 16.31 4.20 1.98
CA PRO A 158 16.00 2.78 2.05
C PRO A 158 17.03 1.88 1.34
N ASN A 159 18.17 2.43 0.97
CA ASN A 159 19.27 1.72 0.28
C ASN A 159 18.95 1.23 -1.13
N PHE A 160 18.06 1.88 -1.87
CA PHE A 160 17.68 1.49 -3.23
C PHE A 160 18.74 1.78 -4.31
N GLN A 161 19.85 2.40 -3.96
CA GLN A 161 20.94 2.78 -4.86
C GLN A 161 20.54 3.88 -5.87
N PHE A 162 19.43 4.56 -5.66
CA PHE A 162 19.00 5.75 -6.39
C PHE A 162 18.30 6.74 -5.45
N PRO A 163 18.27 8.03 -5.76
CA PRO A 163 17.60 9.03 -4.95
C PRO A 163 16.08 8.83 -4.94
N LEU A 164 15.46 8.84 -3.77
CA LEU A 164 14.01 8.87 -3.64
C LEU A 164 13.46 10.23 -4.04
N ARG A 165 12.35 10.21 -4.79
CA ARG A 165 11.55 11.39 -5.11
C ARG A 165 10.34 11.46 -4.18
N ASP A 166 9.74 12.62 -4.13
CA ASP A 166 8.58 12.87 -3.27
C ASP A 166 7.32 12.08 -3.68
N ASP A 167 7.26 11.62 -4.92
CA ASP A 167 6.17 10.84 -5.49
C ASP A 167 6.34 9.31 -5.37
N PHE A 168 7.39 8.83 -4.71
CA PHE A 168 7.52 7.40 -4.36
C PHE A 168 6.75 7.07 -3.08
N PRO A 169 6.26 5.82 -2.90
CA PRO A 169 5.70 5.38 -1.63
C PRO A 169 6.76 5.48 -0.51
N VAL A 170 6.36 5.91 0.66
CA VAL A 170 7.24 5.89 1.83
C VAL A 170 7.41 4.45 2.31
N VAL A 171 8.67 4.06 2.53
CA VAL A 171 9.06 2.73 3.04
C VAL A 171 10.01 2.86 4.23
N CYS A 172 10.42 1.77 4.82
CA CYS A 172 11.23 1.77 6.06
C CYS A 172 10.52 2.48 7.21
N VAL A 173 9.21 2.36 7.27
CA VAL A 173 8.33 2.87 8.31
C VAL A 173 7.61 1.73 9.00
N SER A 174 7.41 1.85 10.31
CA SER A 174 6.71 0.84 11.10
C SER A 174 5.20 1.08 11.16
N TRP A 175 4.46 0.12 11.70
CA TRP A 175 3.05 0.29 12.03
C TRP A 175 2.81 1.48 12.98
N ALA A 176 3.71 1.65 13.96
CA ALA A 176 3.63 2.78 14.89
C ALA A 176 3.86 4.12 14.18
N ASP A 177 4.79 4.18 13.22
CA ASP A 177 5.05 5.37 12.40
C ASP A 177 3.83 5.72 11.53
N GLY A 178 3.20 4.72 10.90
CA GLY A 178 1.98 4.92 10.11
C GLY A 178 0.80 5.47 10.93
N ARG A 179 0.62 4.96 12.15
CA ARG A 179 -0.38 5.48 13.09
C ARG A 179 -0.08 6.91 13.54
N ALA A 180 1.18 7.22 13.79
CA ALA A 180 1.59 8.58 14.16
C ALA A 180 1.31 9.57 13.03
N PHE A 181 1.59 9.19 11.78
CA PHE A 181 1.23 9.99 10.60
C PHE A 181 -0.29 10.23 10.53
N ALA A 182 -1.09 9.20 10.67
CA ALA A 182 -2.54 9.30 10.58
C ALA A 182 -3.14 10.18 11.70
N ALA A 183 -2.61 10.06 12.93
CA ALA A 183 -3.01 10.92 14.04
C ALA A 183 -2.64 12.41 13.83
N TRP A 184 -1.43 12.65 13.27
CA TRP A 184 -1.03 14.00 12.87
C TRP A 184 -1.97 14.57 11.81
N LEU A 185 -2.28 13.80 10.76
CA LEU A 185 -3.15 14.25 9.68
C LEU A 185 -4.57 14.58 10.18
N THR A 186 -5.10 13.73 11.08
CA THR A 186 -6.38 14.01 11.76
C THR A 186 -6.36 15.34 12.49
N LYS A 187 -5.29 15.61 13.24
CA LYS A 187 -5.13 16.88 13.96
C LYS A 187 -4.98 18.06 13.01
N HIS A 188 -4.18 17.90 11.96
CA HIS A 188 -3.93 18.91 10.93
C HIS A 188 -5.23 19.32 10.23
N GLU A 189 -6.02 18.37 9.74
CA GLU A 189 -7.28 18.62 9.05
C GLU A 189 -8.37 19.17 9.99
N ARG A 190 -8.37 18.72 11.26
CA ARG A 190 -9.28 19.28 12.28
C ARG A 190 -8.96 20.73 12.59
N ALA A 191 -7.69 21.06 12.75
CA ALA A 191 -7.26 22.45 13.00
C ALA A 191 -7.57 23.37 11.82
N ALA A 192 -7.55 22.85 10.60
CA ALA A 192 -7.91 23.58 9.38
C ALA A 192 -9.45 23.66 9.14
N GLY A 193 -10.25 23.01 9.98
CA GLY A 193 -11.72 22.98 9.84
C GLY A 193 -12.21 22.16 8.64
N ARG A 194 -11.38 21.25 8.12
CA ARG A 194 -11.70 20.42 6.95
C ARG A 194 -12.07 18.98 7.29
N LEU A 195 -11.83 18.54 8.53
CA LEU A 195 -12.16 17.18 8.96
C LEU A 195 -13.66 17.04 9.19
N PRO A 196 -14.38 16.12 8.51
CA PRO A 196 -15.79 15.86 8.77
C PRO A 196 -16.02 15.38 10.20
N GLU A 197 -17.15 15.75 10.79
CA GLU A 197 -17.53 15.34 12.13
C GLU A 197 -17.67 13.81 12.23
N GLY A 198 -17.20 13.24 13.32
CA GLY A 198 -17.25 11.80 13.57
C GLY A 198 -16.25 10.96 12.77
N LEU A 199 -15.38 11.58 11.97
CA LEU A 199 -14.34 10.88 11.20
C LEU A 199 -12.93 11.19 11.71
N GLU A 200 -12.01 10.27 11.43
CA GLU A 200 -10.57 10.43 11.65
C GLU A 200 -9.78 9.77 10.52
N TYR A 201 -8.59 10.26 10.26
CA TYR A 201 -7.62 9.54 9.46
C TYR A 201 -6.97 8.45 10.30
N ARG A 202 -6.92 7.24 9.76
CA ARG A 202 -6.31 6.06 10.39
C ARG A 202 -5.82 5.08 9.34
N LEU A 203 -5.09 4.06 9.77
CA LEU A 203 -4.83 2.91 8.91
C LEU A 203 -6.17 2.20 8.62
N PRO A 204 -6.37 1.65 7.42
CA PRO A 204 -7.55 0.87 7.10
C PRO A 204 -7.58 -0.43 7.91
N THR A 205 -8.76 -0.96 8.17
CA THR A 205 -8.93 -2.33 8.65
C THR A 205 -8.68 -3.31 7.51
N GLU A 206 -8.45 -4.58 7.84
CA GLU A 206 -8.24 -5.63 6.84
C GLU A 206 -9.47 -5.79 5.93
N THR A 207 -10.66 -5.69 6.49
CA THR A 207 -11.91 -5.74 5.73
C THR A 207 -12.05 -4.54 4.78
N GLU A 208 -11.76 -3.32 5.27
CA GLU A 208 -11.80 -2.10 4.44
C GLU A 208 -10.77 -2.16 3.32
N TRP A 209 -9.56 -2.62 3.63
CA TRP A 209 -8.48 -2.72 2.66
C TRP A 209 -8.83 -3.70 1.53
N GLU A 210 -9.25 -4.94 1.87
CA GLU A 210 -9.55 -5.95 0.85
C GLU A 210 -10.80 -5.57 0.04
N TYR A 211 -11.83 -5.00 0.68
CA TYR A 211 -12.99 -4.49 -0.04
C TYR A 211 -12.61 -3.40 -1.04
N ALA A 212 -11.77 -2.45 -0.63
CA ALA A 212 -11.26 -1.40 -1.53
C ALA A 212 -10.41 -2.00 -2.65
N CYS A 213 -9.54 -2.99 -2.35
CA CYS A 213 -8.71 -3.66 -3.34
C CYS A 213 -9.54 -4.33 -4.43
N ARG A 214 -10.61 -5.03 -4.06
CA ARG A 214 -11.48 -5.72 -5.02
C ARG A 214 -12.28 -4.78 -5.93
N GLY A 215 -12.25 -3.48 -5.69
CA GLY A 215 -12.78 -2.46 -6.61
C GLY A 215 -14.26 -2.57 -6.89
N GLY A 216 -15.07 -3.17 -5.98
CA GLY A 216 -16.50 -3.36 -6.13
C GLY A 216 -16.89 -4.67 -6.82
N SER A 217 -15.95 -5.56 -7.14
CA SER A 217 -16.26 -6.91 -7.62
C SER A 217 -17.02 -7.71 -6.55
N LYS A 218 -18.08 -8.39 -6.96
CA LYS A 218 -18.84 -9.30 -6.11
C LYS A 218 -18.28 -10.72 -6.11
N GLU A 219 -17.43 -11.02 -7.09
CA GLU A 219 -16.82 -12.32 -7.28
C GLU A 219 -15.43 -12.36 -6.63
N SER A 220 -14.99 -13.54 -6.21
CA SER A 220 -13.62 -13.74 -5.80
C SER A 220 -12.72 -13.72 -7.03
N GLN A 221 -11.86 -12.71 -7.11
CA GLN A 221 -10.86 -12.55 -8.16
C GLN A 221 -9.48 -12.53 -7.52
N TYR A 222 -8.46 -13.05 -8.21
CA TYR A 222 -7.08 -13.05 -7.72
C TYR A 222 -6.56 -11.62 -7.57
N PHE A 223 -6.81 -10.83 -8.61
CA PHE A 223 -6.46 -9.41 -8.68
C PHE A 223 -7.72 -8.57 -8.92
N TRP A 224 -7.63 -7.27 -8.72
CA TRP A 224 -8.76 -6.38 -8.93
C TRP A 224 -9.23 -6.31 -10.41
N TRP A 225 -8.39 -6.72 -11.36
CA TRP A 225 -8.75 -6.79 -12.80
C TRP A 225 -9.24 -8.17 -13.26
N GLY A 226 -9.15 -9.20 -12.43
CA GLY A 226 -9.56 -10.56 -12.78
C GLY A 226 -8.57 -11.61 -12.33
N ASN A 227 -8.58 -12.77 -13.00
CA ASN A 227 -7.73 -13.92 -12.64
C ASN A 227 -6.53 -14.10 -13.58
N GLU A 228 -6.55 -13.46 -14.74
CA GLU A 228 -5.49 -13.60 -15.74
C GLU A 228 -4.28 -12.72 -15.39
N LEU A 229 -3.16 -13.33 -15.07
CA LEU A 229 -1.93 -12.61 -14.74
C LEU A 229 -1.46 -11.72 -15.89
N SER A 230 -1.58 -12.17 -17.14
CA SER A 230 -1.16 -11.42 -18.34
C SER A 230 -1.86 -10.07 -18.50
N GLU A 231 -3.07 -9.91 -17.96
CA GLU A 231 -3.77 -8.62 -17.95
C GLU A 231 -3.16 -7.62 -16.96
N GLY A 232 -2.28 -8.09 -16.08
CA GLY A 232 -1.55 -7.27 -15.11
C GLY A 232 -0.44 -6.41 -15.70
N GLU A 233 -0.01 -6.68 -16.94
CA GLU A 233 1.02 -5.87 -17.62
C GLU A 233 0.62 -4.39 -17.68
N GLY A 234 1.47 -3.51 -17.11
CA GLY A 234 1.21 -2.08 -17.03
C GLY A 234 0.07 -1.70 -16.06
N ARG A 235 -0.17 -2.52 -15.02
CA ARG A 235 -1.15 -2.24 -13.96
C ARG A 235 -0.56 -2.22 -12.57
N PHE A 236 0.56 -2.90 -12.33
CA PHE A 236 1.16 -2.99 -11.02
C PHE A 236 2.68 -3.23 -11.08
N ASN A 237 3.36 -2.84 -10.02
CA ASN A 237 4.80 -3.03 -9.84
C ASN A 237 5.04 -4.30 -9.02
N ILE A 238 5.78 -5.27 -9.61
CA ILE A 238 5.99 -6.60 -9.05
C ILE A 238 7.37 -7.13 -9.47
N SER A 239 7.82 -8.24 -8.90
CA SER A 239 9.04 -8.90 -9.40
C SER A 239 8.90 -9.25 -10.88
N ALA A 240 9.45 -8.41 -11.73
CA ALA A 240 9.42 -8.50 -13.18
C ALA A 240 10.80 -8.87 -13.74
N VAL A 241 10.89 -9.04 -15.07
CA VAL A 241 12.13 -9.46 -15.73
C VAL A 241 13.29 -8.47 -15.59
N ASP A 242 13.00 -7.20 -15.34
CA ASP A 242 13.98 -6.11 -15.15
C ASP A 242 14.37 -5.88 -13.68
N PHE A 243 13.83 -6.67 -12.77
CA PHE A 243 14.30 -6.64 -11.39
C PHE A 243 15.78 -7.07 -11.33
N LEU A 244 16.70 -6.12 -11.09
CA LEU A 244 18.14 -6.27 -11.09
C LEU A 244 18.71 -6.85 -12.40
N PRO A 245 18.80 -6.06 -13.49
CA PRO A 245 19.22 -6.50 -14.82
C PRO A 245 20.62 -7.13 -14.90
N ASP A 246 21.51 -6.84 -13.95
CA ASP A 246 22.86 -7.42 -13.88
C ASP A 246 22.94 -8.80 -13.21
N ARG A 247 21.82 -9.40 -12.87
CA ARG A 247 21.84 -10.72 -12.23
C ARG A 247 22.27 -11.82 -13.19
N LYS A 248 23.52 -12.22 -13.10
CA LYS A 248 24.01 -13.54 -13.54
C LYS A 248 23.46 -14.69 -12.67
N GLN A 249 22.76 -14.37 -11.59
CA GLN A 249 22.18 -15.36 -10.69
C GLN A 249 20.71 -15.57 -11.02
N LYS A 250 20.37 -16.82 -11.29
CA LYS A 250 18.97 -17.26 -11.41
C LYS A 250 18.32 -17.14 -10.04
N TRP A 251 17.55 -16.09 -9.82
CA TRP A 251 16.63 -16.04 -8.69
C TRP A 251 15.57 -17.13 -8.94
N PRO A 252 15.32 -18.01 -7.97
CA PRO A 252 14.44 -19.14 -8.22
C PRO A 252 12.95 -18.81 -8.29
N LEU A 253 12.57 -17.54 -8.17
CA LEU A 253 11.17 -17.13 -8.23
C LEU A 253 10.77 -16.81 -9.67
N SER A 254 9.62 -17.30 -10.10
CA SER A 254 8.99 -16.86 -11.33
C SER A 254 8.61 -15.39 -11.16
N SER A 255 9.24 -14.54 -11.94
CA SER A 255 8.84 -13.14 -12.07
C SER A 255 7.71 -13.04 -13.11
N ALA A 256 7.00 -11.92 -13.10
CA ALA A 256 6.11 -11.59 -14.20
C ALA A 256 6.89 -11.60 -15.54
N PRO A 257 6.30 -12.11 -16.63
CA PRO A 257 7.03 -12.29 -17.89
C PRO A 257 7.22 -11.01 -18.71
N TRP A 258 6.87 -9.85 -18.16
CA TRP A 258 7.05 -8.52 -18.75
C TRP A 258 8.02 -7.67 -17.95
N SER A 259 8.36 -6.49 -18.47
CA SER A 259 9.06 -5.42 -17.75
C SER A 259 8.04 -4.45 -17.18
N ASP A 260 8.14 -4.10 -15.90
CA ASP A 260 7.36 -3.01 -15.30
C ASP A 260 8.15 -1.68 -15.25
N GLY A 261 9.42 -1.71 -15.63
CA GLY A 261 10.30 -0.54 -15.71
C GLY A 261 11.01 -0.19 -14.40
N PHE A 262 10.84 -0.98 -13.34
CA PHE A 262 11.36 -0.65 -12.01
C PHE A 262 12.09 -1.83 -11.37
N SER A 263 13.28 -1.56 -10.83
CA SER A 263 14.01 -2.57 -10.02
C SER A 263 13.55 -2.61 -8.56
N PHE A 264 12.85 -1.58 -8.11
CA PHE A 264 12.30 -1.40 -6.77
C PHE A 264 10.94 -0.73 -6.88
N VAL A 265 10.61 0.19 -5.98
CA VAL A 265 9.35 0.93 -6.00
C VAL A 265 9.18 1.78 -7.26
N SER A 266 7.96 1.87 -7.77
CA SER A 266 7.54 2.84 -8.76
C SER A 266 6.99 4.12 -8.10
N PRO A 267 6.90 5.26 -8.81
CA PRO A 267 6.08 6.38 -8.34
C PRO A 267 4.64 5.93 -8.11
N VAL A 268 3.99 6.44 -7.07
CA VAL A 268 2.58 6.10 -6.83
C VAL A 268 1.69 6.51 -8.00
N ASP A 269 0.65 5.75 -8.27
CA ASP A 269 -0.26 5.97 -9.39
C ASP A 269 0.47 6.07 -10.76
N HIS A 270 1.60 5.38 -10.90
CA HIS A 270 2.40 5.39 -12.13
C HIS A 270 1.59 4.95 -13.35
N TYR A 271 0.79 3.93 -13.17
CA TYR A 271 0.00 3.29 -14.25
C TYR A 271 -1.31 4.03 -14.57
N LYS A 272 -1.62 5.11 -13.84
CA LYS A 272 -2.79 5.96 -14.06
C LYS A 272 -4.09 5.13 -14.13
N GLU A 273 -4.96 5.42 -15.10
CA GLU A 273 -6.25 4.73 -15.25
C GLU A 273 -6.11 3.21 -15.41
N ARG A 274 -5.00 2.71 -15.94
CA ARG A 274 -4.76 1.26 -16.07
C ARG A 274 -4.45 0.59 -14.74
N GLY A 275 -3.84 1.32 -13.80
CA GLY A 275 -3.46 0.84 -12.46
C GLY A 275 -4.53 1.06 -11.41
N ARG A 276 -5.62 1.77 -11.73
CA ARG A 276 -6.71 2.04 -10.80
C ARG A 276 -7.83 1.01 -10.93
N ASN A 277 -8.32 0.55 -9.80
CA ASN A 277 -9.43 -0.40 -9.75
C ASN A 277 -10.80 0.29 -9.94
N GLY A 278 -11.89 -0.47 -9.86
CA GLY A 278 -13.25 0.03 -10.07
C GLY A 278 -13.72 1.11 -9.10
N PHE A 279 -13.05 1.31 -7.96
CA PHE A 279 -13.26 2.43 -7.05
C PHE A 279 -12.33 3.62 -7.32
N GLY A 280 -11.38 3.49 -8.24
CA GLY A 280 -10.39 4.52 -8.54
C GLY A 280 -9.21 4.55 -7.56
N VAL A 281 -8.99 3.48 -6.79
CA VAL A 281 -7.81 3.30 -5.93
C VAL A 281 -6.69 2.69 -6.75
N ALA A 282 -5.48 3.22 -6.63
CA ALA A 282 -4.28 2.77 -7.33
C ALA A 282 -3.40 1.87 -6.45
N ASP A 283 -2.54 1.10 -7.11
CA ASP A 283 -1.42 0.37 -6.52
C ASP A 283 -1.78 -0.63 -5.40
N MET A 284 -3.03 -1.15 -5.41
CA MET A 284 -3.52 -2.10 -4.39
C MET A 284 -2.92 -3.51 -4.50
N CYS A 285 -2.25 -3.80 -5.60
CA CYS A 285 -1.52 -5.05 -5.83
C CYS A 285 -0.09 -4.72 -6.22
N GLY A 286 0.92 -5.30 -5.55
CA GLY A 286 2.32 -4.95 -5.77
C GLY A 286 2.72 -3.61 -5.16
N GLY A 287 3.81 -3.00 -5.66
CA GLY A 287 4.36 -1.75 -5.11
C GLY A 287 5.02 -1.98 -3.75
N VAL A 288 4.31 -1.77 -2.68
CA VAL A 288 4.79 -2.04 -1.31
C VAL A 288 3.73 -2.79 -0.49
N TRP A 289 4.16 -3.63 0.43
CA TRP A 289 3.27 -4.15 1.45
C TRP A 289 2.67 -3.00 2.26
N GLU A 290 1.37 -2.98 2.41
CA GLU A 290 0.67 -1.93 3.12
C GLU A 290 0.29 -2.40 4.52
N VAL A 291 0.90 -1.76 5.51
CA VAL A 291 0.61 -2.04 6.92
C VAL A 291 -0.78 -1.48 7.25
N ILE A 292 -1.61 -2.31 7.87
CA ILE A 292 -3.00 -1.98 8.22
C ILE A 292 -3.24 -2.01 9.73
N LEU A 293 -4.45 -1.66 10.16
CA LEU A 293 -4.77 -1.50 11.58
C LEU A 293 -4.78 -2.82 12.35
N ASP A 294 -5.20 -3.91 11.71
CA ASP A 294 -5.48 -5.20 12.35
C ASP A 294 -4.22 -5.97 12.73
N HIS A 295 -4.39 -6.92 13.66
CA HIS A 295 -3.35 -7.85 14.07
C HIS A 295 -3.50 -9.20 13.37
N PHE A 296 -2.39 -9.79 13.01
CA PHE A 296 -2.32 -11.04 12.28
C PHE A 296 -2.69 -12.23 13.18
N ASP A 297 -3.73 -12.98 12.76
CA ASP A 297 -4.01 -14.30 13.24
C ASP A 297 -3.77 -15.31 12.10
N PRO A 298 -2.82 -16.25 12.26
CA PRO A 298 -2.54 -17.25 11.24
C PRO A 298 -3.71 -18.20 11.00
N LYS A 299 -4.62 -18.36 11.96
CA LYS A 299 -5.84 -19.18 11.81
C LYS A 299 -6.95 -18.48 11.05
N GLY A 300 -6.73 -17.23 10.61
CA GLY A 300 -7.72 -16.47 9.86
C GLY A 300 -8.87 -15.93 10.71
N GLY A 301 -8.71 -15.88 12.02
CA GLY A 301 -9.62 -15.16 12.91
C GLY A 301 -9.57 -13.67 12.55
N HIS A 302 -10.68 -13.16 12.01
CA HIS A 302 -10.86 -11.73 11.77
C HIS A 302 -11.88 -11.20 12.79
N GLU A 303 -11.83 -11.73 13.99
CA GLU A 303 -12.40 -10.97 15.08
C GLU A 303 -11.63 -9.66 15.10
N GLU A 304 -12.35 -8.56 15.18
CA GLU A 304 -11.82 -7.20 15.32
C GLU A 304 -10.85 -7.16 16.51
N LEU A 305 -9.66 -7.75 16.31
CA LEU A 305 -8.62 -7.87 17.32
C LEU A 305 -7.88 -6.53 17.46
N TYR A 306 -8.67 -5.48 17.75
CA TYR A 306 -8.13 -4.20 18.24
C TYR A 306 -7.61 -4.30 19.67
N THR A 307 -7.73 -5.48 20.31
CA THR A 307 -7.15 -5.71 21.64
C THR A 307 -5.63 -5.65 21.51
N VAL A 308 -5.06 -4.63 22.15
CA VAL A 308 -3.61 -4.48 22.29
C VAL A 308 -3.09 -5.73 23.02
N LYS A 309 -2.63 -6.72 22.27
CA LYS A 309 -1.83 -7.81 22.82
C LYS A 309 -0.46 -7.23 23.20
N GLU A 310 0.20 -7.80 24.20
CA GLU A 310 1.51 -7.34 24.66
C GLU A 310 2.59 -7.24 23.56
N ASN A 311 2.40 -7.91 22.43
CA ASN A 311 3.27 -7.83 21.25
C ASN A 311 2.45 -8.07 19.97
N PRO A 312 1.73 -7.05 19.48
CA PRO A 312 0.88 -7.20 18.31
C PRO A 312 1.74 -7.45 17.05
N ARG A 313 1.31 -8.39 16.23
CA ARG A 313 1.86 -8.60 14.89
C ARG A 313 0.93 -7.90 13.89
N PRO A 314 1.25 -6.70 13.40
CA PRO A 314 0.39 -6.04 12.43
C PRO A 314 0.25 -6.86 11.15
N VAL A 315 -0.93 -6.79 10.51
CA VAL A 315 -1.14 -7.34 9.18
C VAL A 315 -0.60 -6.36 8.14
N CYS A 316 -0.03 -6.89 7.07
CA CYS A 316 0.19 -6.14 5.83
C CYS A 316 -0.42 -6.86 4.63
N ARG A 317 -0.73 -6.10 3.59
CA ARG A 317 -1.55 -6.49 2.45
C ARG A 317 -0.90 -6.03 1.14
N GLY A 318 -1.30 -6.61 0.01
CA GLY A 318 -1.02 -6.12 -1.34
C GLY A 318 0.19 -6.73 -2.03
N GLY A 319 1.16 -7.25 -1.30
CA GLY A 319 2.46 -7.64 -1.88
C GLY A 319 3.37 -6.45 -2.16
N ASN A 320 4.55 -6.68 -2.66
CA ASN A 320 5.54 -5.63 -2.95
C ASN A 320 6.25 -5.86 -4.29
N TYR A 321 7.07 -4.90 -4.70
CA TYR A 321 7.85 -4.89 -5.94
C TYR A 321 8.80 -6.10 -6.12
N PHE A 322 9.05 -6.87 -5.07
CA PHE A 322 9.90 -8.06 -5.11
C PHE A 322 9.11 -9.37 -5.08
N ASP A 323 7.84 -9.31 -4.78
CA ASP A 323 7.00 -10.49 -4.62
C ASP A 323 6.64 -11.15 -5.96
N VAL A 324 6.34 -12.44 -5.88
CA VAL A 324 5.77 -13.19 -6.99
C VAL A 324 4.27 -12.89 -7.12
N PRO A 325 3.66 -13.14 -8.28
CA PRO A 325 2.24 -12.87 -8.50
C PRO A 325 1.30 -13.46 -7.43
N GLY A 326 1.59 -14.66 -6.93
CA GLY A 326 0.83 -15.29 -5.85
C GLY A 326 0.79 -14.49 -4.55
N ASN A 327 1.77 -13.61 -4.31
CA ASN A 327 1.82 -12.74 -3.14
C ASN A 327 1.25 -11.34 -3.36
N ALA A 328 0.84 -11.01 -4.59
CA ALA A 328 0.28 -9.70 -4.92
C ALA A 328 -1.24 -9.74 -5.17
N ARG A 329 -1.93 -10.81 -4.72
CA ARG A 329 -3.38 -10.99 -4.85
C ARG A 329 -4.16 -10.11 -3.86
N CYS A 330 -5.42 -9.83 -4.18
CA CYS A 330 -6.31 -9.09 -3.29
C CYS A 330 -6.45 -9.75 -1.89
N ALA A 331 -6.44 -11.08 -1.83
CA ALA A 331 -6.67 -11.82 -0.59
C ALA A 331 -5.41 -12.05 0.25
N VAL A 332 -4.21 -11.82 -0.32
CA VAL A 332 -2.96 -12.15 0.38
C VAL A 332 -2.79 -11.32 1.65
N ARG A 333 -2.28 -11.97 2.67
CA ARG A 333 -2.02 -11.36 3.99
C ARG A 333 -0.72 -11.86 4.58
N LEU A 334 0.00 -10.99 5.26
CA LEU A 334 1.24 -11.30 5.94
C LEU A 334 1.26 -10.65 7.32
N GLY A 335 1.80 -11.33 8.32
CA GLY A 335 1.99 -10.75 9.66
C GLY A 335 3.41 -10.27 9.84
N LEU A 336 3.58 -9.01 10.20
CA LEU A 336 4.89 -8.44 10.54
C LEU A 336 5.45 -9.01 11.84
N ALA A 337 6.75 -8.87 12.05
CA ALA A 337 7.42 -9.35 13.27
C ALA A 337 6.98 -8.60 14.53
N GLY A 338 6.47 -7.38 14.41
CA GLY A 338 5.99 -6.57 15.51
C GLY A 338 5.64 -5.14 15.08
N PRO A 339 5.08 -4.32 15.99
CA PRO A 339 4.58 -2.98 15.66
C PRO A 339 5.67 -1.96 15.33
N HIS A 340 6.92 -2.25 15.67
CA HIS A 340 8.12 -1.43 15.42
C HIS A 340 9.01 -2.00 14.33
N TYR A 341 8.60 -3.12 13.70
CA TYR A 341 9.30 -3.66 12.54
C TYR A 341 9.14 -2.75 11.35
N SER A 342 10.20 -2.54 10.59
CA SER A 342 10.21 -1.77 9.35
C SER A 342 11.08 -2.44 8.28
N ASP A 343 10.70 -2.26 7.03
CA ASP A 343 11.34 -2.88 5.87
C ASP A 343 11.25 -1.93 4.67
N SER A 344 12.21 -1.98 3.79
CA SER A 344 12.21 -1.20 2.53
C SER A 344 11.16 -1.69 1.53
N ARG A 345 10.43 -2.75 1.87
CA ARG A 345 9.31 -3.30 1.09
C ARG A 345 7.95 -2.96 1.69
N ASP A 346 7.93 -2.35 2.88
CA ASP A 346 6.70 -2.07 3.65
C ASP A 346 6.46 -0.56 3.71
N GLY A 347 5.26 -0.16 3.33
CA GLY A 347 4.71 1.17 3.44
C GLY A 347 3.31 1.13 4.06
N PHE A 348 2.48 2.13 3.79
CA PHE A 348 1.10 2.16 4.25
C PHE A 348 0.25 3.13 3.43
N ARG A 349 -1.05 2.91 3.45
CA ARG A 349 -2.04 3.94 3.05
C ARG A 349 -2.94 4.27 4.22
N ILE A 350 -3.69 5.34 4.10
CA ILE A 350 -4.65 5.74 5.14
C ILE A 350 -6.06 5.73 4.60
N CYS A 351 -7.02 5.70 5.51
CA CYS A 351 -8.42 5.97 5.23
C CYS A 351 -8.94 7.07 6.14
N LEU A 352 -10.00 7.76 5.70
CA LEU A 352 -10.81 8.65 6.53
C LEU A 352 -12.14 7.94 6.77
N ALA A 353 -12.37 7.58 8.02
CA ALA A 353 -13.48 6.73 8.43
C ALA A 353 -13.84 6.98 9.91
N PRO A 354 -14.96 6.43 10.43
CA PRO A 354 -15.24 6.49 11.84
C PRO A 354 -14.10 5.92 12.70
N PRO A 355 -13.84 6.48 13.88
CA PRO A 355 -12.87 5.95 14.82
C PRO A 355 -13.14 4.47 15.12
N ARG A 356 -12.07 3.71 15.28
CA ARG A 356 -12.14 2.35 15.80
C ARG A 356 -11.66 2.37 17.24
N ASP A 357 -12.58 2.08 18.16
CA ASP A 357 -12.26 2.01 19.58
C ASP A 357 -11.22 0.89 19.80
N HIS A 358 -10.10 1.28 20.37
CA HIS A 358 -9.13 0.34 20.95
C HIS A 358 -9.70 -0.16 22.27
N LYS A 359 -10.58 -1.16 22.23
CA LYS A 359 -11.02 -1.85 23.44
C LYS A 359 -9.99 -2.85 23.92
#